data_51a74dc6c5c8392008412b7b08fc8182
#
_entry.id   51a74dc6c5c8392008412b7b08fc8182
#
_cell.length_a   1.000
_cell.length_b   1.000
_cell.length_c   1.000
_cell.angle_alpha   90.00
_cell.angle_beta   90.00
_cell.angle_gamma   90.00
#
_symmetry.space_group_name_H-M   'P 1'
#
loop_
_entity.id
_entity.type
_entity.pdbx_description
1 polymer ?
#
loop_
_entity_poly.entity_id
_entity_poly.type
_entity_poly.pdbx_seq_one_letter_code
_entity_poly.pdbx_strand_id
1 'polypeptide(L)'
;MLLSLAPRKSIQVTKAKPTIIVGDNSYLSVRGDGTNPKVILTKGRENGHLLLIESALGLPFTMVDNVATHRTELSGNITMKGASTLLLIWSGLRWVQISHSKNF
;
A
#
# COMPACT_ATOMS: atom_id res chain seq x y z
N MET A 1 3.28 12.75 23.34
CA MET A 1 4.02 12.84 22.07
C MET A 1 3.08 12.63 20.90
N LEU A 2 3.21 13.43 19.89
CA LEU A 2 2.39 13.31 18.69
C LEU A 2 3.21 12.59 17.61
N LEU A 3 2.73 11.44 17.16
CA LEU A 3 3.32 10.74 16.03
C LEU A 3 2.63 11.22 14.76
N SER A 4 3.39 11.75 13.83
CA SER A 4 2.85 12.16 12.54
C SER A 4 3.57 11.46 11.40
N LEU A 5 2.80 11.09 10.39
CA LEU A 5 3.33 10.52 9.15
C LEU A 5 3.75 11.66 8.22
N ALA A 6 4.59 11.33 7.23
CA ALA A 6 4.91 12.26 6.17
C ALA A 6 3.63 12.70 5.45
N PRO A 7 3.61 13.89 4.82
CA PRO A 7 2.44 14.35 4.09
C PRO A 7 1.97 13.33 3.06
N ARG A 8 0.65 13.23 2.92
CA ARG A 8 0.03 12.31 1.99
C ARG A 8 0.45 12.59 0.55
N LYS A 9 0.83 11.55 -0.17
CA LYS A 9 1.13 11.62 -1.58
C LYS A 9 0.07 10.85 -2.37
N SER A 10 -0.45 11.44 -3.44
CA SER A 10 -1.44 10.81 -4.30
C SER A 10 -0.76 10.09 -5.46
N ILE A 11 -1.15 8.85 -5.69
CA ILE A 11 -0.56 7.98 -6.71
C ILE A 11 -1.68 7.27 -7.46
N GLN A 12 -1.54 7.18 -8.78
CA GLN A 12 -2.37 6.30 -9.58
C GLN A 12 -1.53 5.11 -10.04
N VAL A 13 -2.06 3.89 -9.85
CA VAL A 13 -1.46 2.66 -10.36
C VAL A 13 -2.28 2.18 -11.56
N THR A 14 -1.59 1.58 -12.53
CA THR A 14 -2.22 1.08 -13.74
C THR A 14 -1.80 -0.37 -13.95
N LYS A 15 -2.54 -1.07 -14.82
CA LYS A 15 -2.17 -2.43 -15.19
C LYS A 15 -0.75 -2.50 -15.76
N ALA A 16 -0.36 -1.51 -16.56
CA ALA A 16 0.97 -1.45 -17.17
C ALA A 16 2.05 -1.00 -16.18
N LYS A 17 1.69 -0.19 -15.17
CA LYS A 17 2.63 0.35 -14.19
C LYS A 17 2.08 0.15 -12.77
N PRO A 18 2.09 -1.08 -12.26
CA PRO A 18 1.51 -1.37 -10.95
C PRO A 18 2.48 -1.16 -9.78
N THR A 19 3.74 -0.79 -10.04
CA THR A 19 4.74 -0.64 -9.00
C THR A 19 4.67 0.76 -8.38
N ILE A 20 4.63 0.78 -7.05
CA ILE A 20 4.72 2.01 -6.27
C ILE A 20 6.14 2.13 -5.73
N ILE A 21 6.80 3.25 -6.04
CA ILE A 21 8.10 3.56 -5.46
C ILE A 21 7.84 4.20 -4.11
N VAL A 22 8.10 3.45 -3.05
CA VAL A 22 7.81 3.90 -1.68
C VAL A 22 8.74 5.02 -1.24
N GLY A 23 10.04 4.88 -1.49
CA GLY A 23 11.02 5.90 -1.09
C GLY A 23 10.90 6.26 0.39
N ASP A 24 10.81 7.54 0.68
CA ASP A 24 10.66 8.07 2.04
C ASP A 24 9.20 8.26 2.45
N ASN A 25 8.26 7.86 1.62
CA ASN A 25 6.85 8.06 1.90
C ASN A 25 6.38 7.16 3.04
N SER A 26 5.50 7.70 3.88
CA SER A 26 4.85 6.94 4.93
C SER A 26 3.32 7.01 4.84
N TYR A 27 2.80 7.81 3.92
CA TYR A 27 1.35 7.95 3.73
C TYR A 27 1.04 8.15 2.25
N LEU A 28 0.38 7.16 1.65
CA LEU A 28 0.04 7.16 0.24
C LEU A 28 -1.47 7.07 0.06
N SER A 29 -2.01 7.94 -0.79
CA SER A 29 -3.38 7.84 -1.28
C SER A 29 -3.32 7.26 -2.69
N VAL A 30 -3.86 6.07 -2.88
CA VAL A 30 -3.68 5.29 -4.10
C VAL A 30 -5.02 5.01 -4.76
N ARG A 31 -5.04 5.09 -6.07
CA ARG A 31 -6.20 4.70 -6.88
C ARG A 31 -5.74 3.87 -8.07
N GLY A 32 -6.63 3.00 -8.54
CA GLY A 32 -6.38 2.21 -9.74
C GLY A 32 -6.76 2.97 -11.02
N ASP A 33 -6.90 2.23 -12.10
CA ASP A 33 -7.20 2.77 -13.43
C ASP A 33 -8.45 2.13 -14.07
N GLY A 34 -9.21 1.36 -13.28
CA GLY A 34 -10.38 0.63 -13.79
C GLY A 34 -10.09 -0.82 -14.11
N THR A 35 -8.83 -1.25 -14.11
CA THR A 35 -8.43 -2.64 -14.37
C THR A 35 -8.16 -3.45 -13.11
N ASN A 36 -8.33 -2.83 -11.93
CA ASN A 36 -8.00 -3.41 -10.64
C ASN A 36 -6.53 -3.90 -10.61
N PRO A 37 -5.55 -2.99 -10.75
CA PRO A 37 -4.15 -3.37 -10.80
C PRO A 37 -3.70 -4.08 -9.53
N LYS A 38 -2.75 -5.00 -9.68
CA LYS A 38 -2.12 -5.71 -8.56
C LYS A 38 -0.85 -4.99 -8.17
N VAL A 39 -0.88 -4.30 -7.04
CA VAL A 39 0.20 -3.40 -6.63
C VAL A 39 1.44 -4.15 -6.19
N ILE A 40 2.60 -3.67 -6.65
CA ILE A 40 3.91 -4.11 -6.24
C ILE A 40 4.57 -2.95 -5.51
N LEU A 41 5.10 -3.20 -4.30
CA LEU A 41 5.81 -2.17 -3.53
C LEU A 41 7.32 -2.34 -3.69
N THR A 42 8.05 -1.22 -3.75
CA THR A 42 9.51 -1.25 -3.62
C THR A 42 9.89 -1.44 -2.15
N LYS A 43 11.18 -1.67 -1.88
CA LYS A 43 11.68 -1.87 -0.52
C LYS A 43 11.33 -0.70 0.40
N GLY A 44 11.20 -0.99 1.68
CA GLY A 44 11.17 0.03 2.71
C GLY A 44 12.53 0.69 2.85
N ARG A 45 12.54 1.89 3.41
CA ARG A 45 13.74 2.69 3.61
C ARG A 45 14.67 2.07 4.65
N GLU A 46 14.07 1.57 5.74
CA GLU A 46 14.79 0.96 6.86
C GLU A 46 13.86 0.06 7.64
N ASN A 47 14.41 -0.82 8.47
CA ASN A 47 13.61 -1.67 9.34
C ASN A 47 12.70 -0.81 10.22
N GLY A 48 11.44 -1.16 10.30
CA GLY A 48 10.46 -0.38 11.06
C GLY A 48 9.80 0.75 10.29
N HIS A 49 10.15 0.97 9.02
CA HIS A 49 9.48 1.96 8.17
C HIS A 49 7.99 1.65 8.12
N LEU A 50 7.16 2.60 8.55
CA LEU A 50 5.71 2.46 8.52
C LEU A 50 5.16 3.05 7.21
N LEU A 51 4.18 2.37 6.63
CA LEU A 51 3.52 2.82 5.41
C LEU A 51 2.01 2.67 5.56
N LEU A 52 1.30 3.78 5.53
CA LEU A 52 -0.15 3.80 5.49
C LEU A 52 -0.59 4.01 4.04
N ILE A 53 -1.37 3.08 3.54
CA ILE A 53 -1.98 3.17 2.20
C ILE A 53 -3.47 3.36 2.39
N GLU A 54 -4.02 4.43 1.82
CA GLU A 54 -5.47 4.60 1.74
C GLU A 54 -5.92 4.48 0.29
N SER A 55 -7.09 3.90 0.11
CA SER A 55 -7.72 3.85 -1.20
C SER A 55 -8.43 5.18 -1.45
N ALA A 56 -8.00 5.90 -2.47
CA ALA A 56 -8.74 7.07 -2.91
C ALA A 56 -10.09 6.65 -3.48
N LEU A 57 -11.09 7.46 -3.28
CA LEU A 57 -12.43 7.17 -3.82
C LEU A 57 -12.37 6.99 -5.34
N GLY A 58 -13.08 5.99 -5.83
CA GLY A 58 -13.20 5.71 -7.24
C GLY A 58 -12.64 4.34 -7.63
N LEU A 59 -11.47 4.30 -8.22
CA LEU A 59 -10.99 3.09 -8.89
C LEU A 59 -10.21 2.18 -7.95
N PRO A 60 -10.61 0.89 -7.84
CA PRO A 60 -9.96 -0.05 -6.92
C PRO A 60 -8.60 -0.53 -7.41
N PHE A 61 -7.83 -1.07 -6.48
CA PHE A 61 -6.59 -1.80 -6.73
C PHE A 61 -6.48 -2.94 -5.73
N THR A 62 -5.63 -3.91 -6.01
CA THR A 62 -5.45 -5.07 -5.13
C THR A 62 -4.05 -5.12 -4.56
N MET A 63 -3.96 -5.29 -3.24
CA MET A 63 -2.71 -5.61 -2.55
C MET A 63 -2.61 -7.13 -2.51
N VAL A 64 -1.54 -7.69 -3.07
CA VAL A 64 -1.38 -9.14 -3.22
C VAL A 64 -0.53 -9.68 -2.08
N ASP A 65 -0.98 -10.77 -1.47
CA ASP A 65 -0.23 -11.48 -0.44
C ASP A 65 0.81 -12.37 -1.11
N ASN A 66 1.98 -11.78 -1.43
CA ASN A 66 3.06 -12.51 -2.10
C ASN A 66 4.41 -11.83 -1.80
N VAL A 67 5.20 -12.45 -0.93
CA VAL A 67 6.51 -11.92 -0.54
C VAL A 67 7.49 -11.93 -1.70
N ALA A 68 7.49 -12.99 -2.51
CA ALA A 68 8.49 -13.19 -3.54
C ALA A 68 8.42 -12.16 -4.66
N THR A 69 7.21 -11.81 -5.11
CA THR A 69 7.02 -10.94 -6.27
C THR A 69 6.51 -9.55 -5.92
N HIS A 70 5.76 -9.40 -4.82
CA HIS A 70 5.11 -8.14 -4.45
C HIS A 70 5.66 -7.53 -3.17
N ARG A 71 6.53 -8.25 -2.45
CA ARG A 71 7.16 -7.84 -1.18
C ARG A 71 6.16 -7.58 -0.07
N THR A 72 5.01 -8.27 -0.10
CA THR A 72 3.95 -8.07 0.88
C THR A 72 3.54 -9.37 1.55
N GLU A 73 3.45 -9.36 2.87
CA GLU A 73 2.93 -10.45 3.68
C GLU A 73 1.65 -9.97 4.36
N LEU A 74 0.52 -10.41 3.85
CA LEU A 74 -0.80 -9.96 4.25
C LEU A 74 -1.62 -11.14 4.77
N SER A 75 -2.79 -10.86 5.32
CA SER A 75 -3.77 -11.89 5.69
C SER A 75 -4.60 -12.34 4.49
N GLY A 76 -3.96 -12.50 3.33
CA GLY A 76 -4.61 -12.78 2.06
C GLY A 76 -4.63 -11.55 1.17
N ASN A 77 -5.07 -11.71 -0.08
CA ASN A 77 -5.19 -10.59 -1.00
C ASN A 77 -6.27 -9.63 -0.53
N ILE A 78 -6.01 -8.34 -0.67
CA ILE A 78 -6.91 -7.29 -0.23
C ILE A 78 -7.27 -6.40 -1.42
N THR A 79 -8.55 -6.34 -1.76
CA THR A 79 -9.05 -5.36 -2.74
C THR A 79 -9.30 -4.04 -2.01
N MET A 80 -8.53 -3.03 -2.36
CA MET A 80 -8.63 -1.70 -1.78
C MET A 80 -9.62 -0.89 -2.60
N LYS A 81 -10.71 -0.48 -1.99
CA LYS A 81 -11.74 0.35 -2.62
C LYS A 81 -12.47 1.17 -1.56
N GLY A 82 -13.24 2.16 -2.02
CA GLY A 82 -13.89 3.08 -1.09
C GLY A 82 -12.84 3.83 -0.29
N ALA A 83 -13.00 3.92 1.01
CA ALA A 83 -12.05 4.57 1.90
C ALA A 83 -11.25 3.57 2.73
N SER A 84 -10.89 2.44 2.13
CA SER A 84 -10.10 1.40 2.81
C SER A 84 -8.73 1.91 3.19
N THR A 85 -8.20 1.42 4.32
CA THR A 85 -6.84 1.74 4.77
C THR A 85 -6.09 0.46 5.08
N LEU A 86 -4.78 0.48 4.84
CA LEU A 86 -3.88 -0.62 5.11
C LEU A 86 -2.59 -0.07 5.72
N LEU A 87 -2.25 -0.53 6.92
CA LEU A 87 -1.03 -0.13 7.59
C LEU A 87 -0.01 -1.27 7.54
N LEU A 88 1.18 -0.96 7.03
CA LEU A 88 2.25 -1.91 6.83
C LEU A 88 3.51 -1.46 7.56
N ILE A 89 4.35 -2.43 7.93
CA ILE A 89 5.69 -2.17 8.47
C ILE A 89 6.73 -2.93 7.66
N TRP A 90 7.85 -2.28 7.34
CA TRP A 90 8.97 -2.93 6.66
C TRP A 90 9.82 -3.71 7.65
N SER A 91 9.94 -5.03 7.43
CA SER A 91 10.68 -5.92 8.32
C SER A 91 12.14 -6.11 7.91
N GLY A 92 12.59 -5.46 6.85
CA GLY A 92 13.91 -5.67 6.26
C GLY A 92 13.89 -6.57 5.03
N LEU A 93 12.83 -7.36 4.84
CA LEU A 93 12.65 -8.24 3.68
C LEU A 93 11.31 -8.02 2.99
N ARG A 94 10.30 -7.61 3.73
CA ARG A 94 8.93 -7.50 3.22
C ARG A 94 8.11 -6.52 4.02
N TRP A 95 7.02 -6.10 3.42
CA TRP A 95 6.00 -5.29 4.08
C TRP A 95 5.01 -6.22 4.78
N VAL A 96 4.91 -6.11 6.09
CA VAL A 96 4.03 -6.94 6.92
C VAL A 96 2.81 -6.14 7.32
N GLN A 97 1.63 -6.74 7.16
CA GLN A 97 0.38 -6.10 7.54
C GLN A 97 0.28 -5.94 9.04
N ILE A 98 0.02 -4.71 9.50
CA ILE A 98 -0.32 -4.41 10.88
C ILE A 98 -1.84 -4.39 11.04
N SER A 99 -2.52 -3.66 10.16
CA SER A 99 -3.97 -3.53 10.23
C SER A 99 -4.56 -3.20 8.88
N HIS A 100 -5.85 -3.52 8.72
CA HIS A 100 -6.63 -3.22 7.54
C HIS A 100 -8.03 -2.83 7.97
N SER A 101 -8.54 -1.74 7.42
CA SER A 101 -9.89 -1.28 7.67
C SER A 101 -10.64 -1.13 6.35
N LYS A 102 -11.82 -1.74 6.29
CA LYS A 102 -12.73 -1.60 5.15
C LYS A 102 -13.75 -0.53 5.51
N ASN A 103 -13.78 0.54 4.74
CA ASN A 103 -14.71 1.65 4.95
C ASN A 103 -15.63 1.81 3.73
N PHE A 104 -16.18 0.69 3.29
CA PHE A 104 -17.08 0.68 2.15
C PHE A 104 -18.23 -0.32 2.34
#